data_ba22ea5390d2a90bec52a0e7e6fb78a1
#
_entry.id   ba22ea5390d2a90bec52a0e7e6fb78a1
#
_cell.length_a   1.000
_cell.length_b   1.000
_cell.length_c   1.000
_cell.angle_alpha   90.00
_cell.angle_beta   90.00
_cell.angle_gamma   90.00
#
_symmetry.space_group_name_H-M   'P 1'
#
loop_
_entity.id
_entity.type
_entity.pdbx_description
1 polymer ?
#
loop_
_entity_poly.entity_id
_entity_poly.type
_entity_poly.pdbx_seq_one_letter_code
_entity_poly.pdbx_strand_id
1 'polypeptide(L)'
;MRKVLALLLSLLMFTPALAEETVITPLPMGLTDTGYTPDPNAFIAADEENGVLQGYQDDSITVTLWRETVGDATYNVARVKIADPSQFRTGLNHPKARTDNKISAIAEKHNAVVAIGGDYFGKDDYGYVVRMNEVFRKKPSKQRDMLLVDSNGDFHIILQSDADELKALLSSDTLTFPNVFNFGPALVVDGNVCEIPDYYKNKYNVFADEPRCAIGQIGELEYLLVVVDGR
;
A
#
# COMPACT_ATOMS: atom_id res chain seq x y z
N MET A 1 4.31 -76.30 -19.49
CA MET A 1 4.94 -75.52 -18.44
C MET A 1 4.76 -74.01 -18.72
N ARG A 2 3.80 -73.36 -18.06
CA ARG A 2 3.52 -71.92 -18.24
C ARG A 2 4.34 -71.15 -17.18
N LYS A 3 5.26 -70.30 -17.65
CA LYS A 3 6.00 -69.37 -16.78
C LYS A 3 5.11 -68.14 -16.50
N VAL A 4 4.74 -67.97 -15.24
CA VAL A 4 4.05 -66.78 -14.75
C VAL A 4 5.15 -65.74 -14.41
N LEU A 5 5.16 -64.61 -15.16
CA LEU A 5 6.05 -63.47 -14.92
C LEU A 5 5.32 -62.54 -13.93
N ALA A 6 5.80 -62.51 -12.71
CA ALA A 6 5.31 -61.56 -11.69
C ALA A 6 5.92 -60.15 -11.95
N LEU A 7 5.08 -59.20 -12.34
CA LEU A 7 5.45 -57.79 -12.49
C LEU A 7 5.34 -57.11 -11.12
N LEU A 8 6.47 -56.78 -10.48
CA LEU A 8 6.50 -55.97 -9.28
C LEU A 8 6.30 -54.52 -9.67
N LEU A 9 5.12 -54.00 -9.40
CA LEU A 9 4.82 -52.56 -9.52
C LEU A 9 5.29 -51.84 -8.29
N SER A 10 6.46 -51.20 -8.32
CA SER A 10 6.93 -50.29 -7.25
C SER A 10 6.15 -49.00 -7.32
N LEU A 11 5.20 -48.84 -6.38
CA LEU A 11 4.45 -47.62 -6.16
C LEU A 11 5.38 -46.61 -5.47
N LEU A 12 6.01 -45.70 -6.24
CA LEU A 12 6.68 -44.53 -5.68
C LEU A 12 5.62 -43.61 -5.09
N MET A 13 5.49 -43.64 -3.78
CA MET A 13 4.72 -42.61 -3.06
C MET A 13 5.50 -41.28 -3.12
N PHE A 14 5.09 -40.40 -4.00
CA PHE A 14 5.46 -38.99 -3.92
C PHE A 14 4.74 -38.40 -2.72
N THR A 15 5.43 -38.25 -1.61
CA THR A 15 4.98 -37.33 -0.54
C THR A 15 5.21 -35.93 -1.06
N PRO A 16 4.16 -35.08 -1.21
CA PRO A 16 4.40 -33.66 -1.49
C PRO A 16 5.20 -33.12 -0.29
N ALA A 17 6.37 -32.55 -0.56
CA ALA A 17 7.06 -31.76 0.43
C ALA A 17 6.10 -30.61 0.77
N LEU A 18 5.61 -30.59 2.01
CA LEU A 18 4.94 -29.42 2.56
C LEU A 18 6.00 -28.32 2.54
N ALA A 19 5.76 -27.29 1.73
CA ALA A 19 6.56 -26.07 1.82
C ALA A 19 6.45 -25.61 3.28
N GLU A 20 7.57 -25.44 3.95
CA GLU A 20 7.59 -24.80 5.27
C GLU A 20 6.99 -23.41 5.08
N GLU A 21 5.86 -23.19 5.72
CA GLU A 21 5.21 -21.87 5.74
C GLU A 21 6.15 -20.93 6.50
N THR A 22 6.74 -19.97 5.79
CA THR A 22 7.64 -19.00 6.42
C THR A 22 6.84 -18.18 7.41
N VAL A 23 7.08 -18.37 8.70
CA VAL A 23 6.42 -17.62 9.77
C VAL A 23 7.02 -16.21 9.80
N ILE A 24 6.27 -15.25 9.28
CA ILE A 24 6.65 -13.85 9.32
C ILE A 24 6.37 -13.28 10.72
N THR A 25 7.39 -12.68 11.32
CA THR A 25 7.23 -11.96 12.59
C THR A 25 6.69 -10.56 12.32
N PRO A 26 5.50 -10.20 12.86
CA PRO A 26 4.97 -8.86 12.70
C PRO A 26 5.94 -7.76 13.18
N LEU A 27 6.02 -6.67 12.43
CA LEU A 27 6.84 -5.53 12.84
C LEU A 27 6.16 -4.77 13.99
N PRO A 28 6.94 -4.21 14.94
CA PRO A 28 6.39 -3.40 16.02
C PRO A 28 5.56 -2.24 15.47
N MET A 29 4.34 -2.05 15.98
CA MET A 29 3.51 -0.91 15.63
C MET A 29 4.04 0.36 16.29
N GLY A 30 3.91 1.48 15.60
CA GLY A 30 4.39 2.79 16.04
C GLY A 30 5.24 3.49 14.98
N LEU A 31 5.58 4.75 15.23
CA LEU A 31 6.41 5.58 14.35
C LEU A 31 7.92 5.41 14.60
N THR A 32 8.28 4.53 15.50
CA THR A 32 9.68 4.23 15.84
C THR A 32 10.31 3.27 14.84
N ASP A 33 11.62 3.15 14.92
CA ASP A 33 12.38 2.13 14.19
C ASP A 33 11.84 0.73 14.52
N THR A 34 11.64 -0.07 13.50
CA THR A 34 11.14 -1.46 13.61
C THR A 34 12.25 -2.49 13.75
N GLY A 35 13.49 -2.07 13.55
CA GLY A 35 14.61 -2.98 13.38
C GLY A 35 14.65 -3.70 12.03
N TYR A 36 13.65 -3.49 11.16
CA TYR A 36 13.68 -4.04 9.81
C TYR A 36 14.73 -3.31 8.96
N THR A 37 15.47 -4.08 8.19
CA THR A 37 16.41 -3.54 7.19
C THR A 37 16.24 -4.36 5.91
N PRO A 38 15.98 -3.73 4.76
CA PRO A 38 15.92 -4.44 3.49
C PRO A 38 17.22 -5.21 3.21
N ASP A 39 17.10 -6.43 2.70
CA ASP A 39 18.27 -7.16 2.19
C ASP A 39 18.76 -6.50 0.91
N PRO A 40 20.00 -5.98 0.87
CA PRO A 40 20.54 -5.36 -0.32
C PRO A 40 20.66 -6.33 -1.51
N ASN A 41 20.69 -7.64 -1.27
CA ASN A 41 20.76 -8.65 -2.32
C ASN A 41 19.39 -9.04 -2.88
N ALA A 42 18.31 -8.63 -2.23
CA ALA A 42 16.94 -8.88 -2.67
C ALA A 42 16.45 -7.87 -3.71
N PHE A 43 17.22 -6.81 -3.99
CA PHE A 43 16.89 -5.87 -5.07
C PHE A 43 17.14 -6.48 -6.43
N ILE A 44 16.14 -6.42 -7.29
CA ILE A 44 16.15 -6.97 -8.65
C ILE A 44 16.40 -5.81 -9.60
N ALA A 45 17.42 -5.98 -10.47
CA ALA A 45 17.75 -4.99 -11.49
C ALA A 45 16.65 -4.85 -12.54
N ALA A 46 16.73 -3.79 -13.33
CA ALA A 46 15.83 -3.57 -14.46
C ALA A 46 15.86 -4.74 -15.44
N ASP A 47 14.67 -5.06 -15.96
CA ASP A 47 14.46 -6.03 -17.03
C ASP A 47 13.67 -5.30 -18.15
N GLU A 48 14.41 -4.75 -19.10
CA GLU A 48 13.85 -3.96 -20.20
C GLU A 48 12.96 -4.80 -21.10
N GLU A 49 13.25 -6.10 -21.26
CA GLU A 49 12.47 -7.01 -22.11
C GLU A 49 11.04 -7.19 -21.57
N ASN A 50 10.90 -7.26 -20.25
CA ASN A 50 9.62 -7.38 -19.55
C ASN A 50 9.07 -6.04 -19.02
N GLY A 51 9.72 -4.91 -19.36
CA GLY A 51 9.30 -3.59 -18.97
C GLY A 51 9.45 -3.26 -17.47
N VAL A 52 10.23 -4.07 -16.74
CA VAL A 52 10.50 -3.88 -15.30
C VAL A 52 11.63 -2.87 -15.12
N LEU A 53 11.36 -1.79 -14.40
CA LEU A 53 12.38 -0.79 -14.05
C LEU A 53 13.23 -1.23 -12.87
N GLN A 54 12.63 -1.85 -11.88
CA GLN A 54 13.27 -2.33 -10.66
C GLN A 54 12.32 -3.26 -9.91
N GLY A 55 12.87 -4.17 -9.13
CA GLY A 55 12.09 -5.01 -8.22
C GLY A 55 12.77 -5.18 -6.87
N TYR A 56 12.07 -5.84 -5.98
CA TYR A 56 12.57 -6.34 -4.70
C TYR A 56 11.83 -7.61 -4.36
N GLN A 57 12.53 -8.61 -3.84
CA GLN A 57 11.89 -9.84 -3.37
C GLN A 57 12.69 -10.47 -2.25
N ASP A 58 12.11 -10.51 -1.06
CA ASP A 58 12.54 -11.34 0.05
C ASP A 58 11.42 -12.31 0.47
N ASP A 59 11.54 -12.95 1.61
CA ASP A 59 10.55 -13.92 2.11
C ASP A 59 9.21 -13.26 2.51
N SER A 60 9.16 -11.95 2.63
CA SER A 60 8.03 -11.20 3.18
C SER A 60 7.49 -10.08 2.31
N ILE A 61 8.29 -9.55 1.39
CA ILE A 61 7.93 -8.42 0.53
C ILE A 61 8.29 -8.73 -0.91
N THR A 62 7.35 -8.51 -1.82
CA THR A 62 7.62 -8.51 -3.27
C THR A 62 7.20 -7.16 -3.84
N VAL A 63 8.11 -6.52 -4.57
CA VAL A 63 7.84 -5.27 -5.30
C VAL A 63 8.26 -5.44 -6.76
N THR A 64 7.37 -5.04 -7.67
CA THR A 64 7.69 -4.90 -9.09
C THR A 64 7.35 -3.47 -9.51
N LEU A 65 8.33 -2.75 -10.04
CA LEU A 65 8.17 -1.39 -10.54
C LEU A 65 8.29 -1.37 -12.05
N TRP A 66 7.29 -0.79 -12.73
CA TRP A 66 7.33 -0.59 -14.18
C TRP A 66 6.86 0.82 -14.56
N ARG A 67 6.99 1.12 -15.82
CA ARG A 67 6.56 2.40 -16.40
C ARG A 67 5.61 2.18 -17.55
N GLU A 68 4.58 3.00 -17.60
CA GLU A 68 3.64 3.07 -18.72
C GLU A 68 3.53 4.50 -19.20
N THR A 69 3.25 4.67 -20.50
CA THR A 69 2.97 5.97 -21.10
C THR A 69 1.59 5.90 -21.74
N VAL A 70 0.71 6.82 -21.36
CA VAL A 70 -0.63 6.94 -21.93
C VAL A 70 -0.81 8.38 -22.40
N GLY A 71 -0.93 8.59 -23.72
CA GLY A 71 -0.83 9.93 -24.29
C GLY A 71 0.54 10.55 -24.00
N ASP A 72 0.54 11.73 -23.42
CA ASP A 72 1.77 12.45 -23.04
C ASP A 72 2.16 12.22 -21.57
N ALA A 73 1.34 11.49 -20.79
CA ALA A 73 1.59 11.25 -19.39
C ALA A 73 2.38 9.96 -19.15
N THR A 74 3.35 10.03 -18.24
CA THR A 74 4.16 8.91 -17.79
C THR A 74 3.72 8.47 -16.41
N TYR A 75 3.40 7.18 -16.29
CA TYR A 75 2.99 6.52 -15.05
C TYR A 75 4.10 5.60 -14.57
N ASN A 76 4.59 5.82 -13.36
CA ASN A 76 5.43 4.86 -12.66
C ASN A 76 4.54 4.09 -11.69
N VAL A 77 4.49 2.78 -11.84
CA VAL A 77 3.59 1.90 -11.10
C VAL A 77 4.40 0.87 -10.34
N ALA A 78 4.13 0.73 -9.05
CA ALA A 78 4.69 -0.35 -8.24
C ALA A 78 3.55 -1.25 -7.75
N ARG A 79 3.66 -2.55 -8.03
CA ARG A 79 2.86 -3.60 -7.40
C ARG A 79 3.62 -4.09 -6.19
N VAL A 80 2.97 -4.09 -5.05
CA VAL A 80 3.55 -4.45 -3.76
C VAL A 80 2.72 -5.55 -3.13
N LYS A 81 3.35 -6.68 -2.80
CA LYS A 81 2.77 -7.74 -2.00
C LYS A 81 3.55 -7.83 -0.69
N ILE A 82 2.85 -7.82 0.42
CA ILE A 82 3.43 -8.00 1.75
C ILE A 82 2.86 -9.26 2.39
N ALA A 83 3.61 -9.85 3.30
CA ALA A 83 3.19 -11.08 3.99
C ALA A 83 2.47 -10.80 5.32
N ASP A 84 2.63 -9.59 5.89
CA ASP A 84 2.00 -9.20 7.15
C ASP A 84 1.55 -7.73 7.09
N PRO A 85 0.35 -7.38 7.57
CA PRO A 85 -0.17 -6.01 7.52
C PRO A 85 0.69 -4.98 8.26
N SER A 86 1.52 -5.39 9.23
CA SER A 86 2.45 -4.49 9.91
C SER A 86 3.54 -3.92 9.00
N GLN A 87 3.72 -4.48 7.80
CA GLN A 87 4.65 -3.98 6.77
C GLN A 87 4.06 -2.79 5.98
N PHE A 88 2.73 -2.58 6.04
CA PHE A 88 2.10 -1.36 5.53
C PHE A 88 2.29 -0.22 6.53
N ARG A 89 3.24 0.65 6.28
CA ARG A 89 3.66 1.66 7.25
C ARG A 89 3.54 3.09 6.75
N THR A 90 3.44 4.01 7.68
CA THR A 90 3.55 5.44 7.39
C THR A 90 4.76 6.04 8.10
N GLY A 91 5.56 6.80 7.36
CA GLY A 91 6.68 7.55 7.88
C GLY A 91 6.39 9.04 7.92
N LEU A 92 6.91 9.73 8.94
CA LEU A 92 6.87 11.17 9.05
C LEU A 92 8.29 11.74 9.13
N ASN A 93 8.50 12.88 8.49
CA ASN A 93 9.76 13.61 8.66
C ASN A 93 9.94 14.03 10.12
N HIS A 94 8.90 14.63 10.70
CA HIS A 94 8.88 15.04 12.09
C HIS A 94 7.43 14.99 12.61
N PRO A 95 7.15 14.30 13.74
CA PRO A 95 5.79 14.10 14.22
C PRO A 95 5.07 15.39 14.67
N LYS A 96 5.80 16.44 14.98
CA LYS A 96 5.25 17.72 15.50
C LYS A 96 5.54 18.93 14.61
N ALA A 97 6.37 18.80 13.58
CA ALA A 97 6.73 19.93 12.74
C ALA A 97 6.16 19.75 11.33
N ARG A 98 5.57 20.82 10.81
CA ARG A 98 5.14 20.93 9.41
C ARG A 98 6.34 21.23 8.52
N THR A 99 7.26 20.30 8.45
CA THR A 99 8.48 20.45 7.64
C THR A 99 8.36 19.57 6.41
N ASP A 100 8.52 20.18 5.27
CA ASP A 100 8.60 19.44 4.02
C ASP A 100 9.93 18.69 3.96
N ASN A 101 9.89 17.46 3.51
CA ASN A 101 11.09 16.68 3.18
C ASN A 101 10.81 15.81 1.95
N LYS A 102 11.86 15.39 1.29
CA LYS A 102 11.75 14.46 0.16
C LYS A 102 11.26 13.09 0.68
N ILE A 103 10.37 12.46 -0.07
CA ILE A 103 9.88 11.11 0.24
C ILE A 103 11.04 10.13 0.35
N SER A 104 12.05 10.24 -0.52
CA SER A 104 13.26 9.42 -0.46
C SER A 104 14.00 9.52 0.87
N ALA A 105 14.11 10.71 1.45
CA ALA A 105 14.77 10.89 2.75
C ALA A 105 13.92 10.31 3.92
N ILE A 106 12.59 10.33 3.79
CA ILE A 106 11.70 9.68 4.78
C ILE A 106 11.80 8.16 4.62
N ALA A 107 11.80 7.65 3.39
CA ALA A 107 11.94 6.23 3.10
C ALA A 107 13.25 5.66 3.64
N GLU A 108 14.37 6.35 3.40
CA GLU A 108 15.69 5.98 3.92
C GLU A 108 15.70 5.94 5.45
N LYS A 109 15.15 6.97 6.10
CA LYS A 109 15.04 7.03 7.57
C LYS A 109 14.26 5.87 8.18
N HIS A 110 13.27 5.34 7.45
CA HIS A 110 12.39 4.28 7.91
C HIS A 110 12.71 2.92 7.28
N ASN A 111 13.85 2.78 6.61
CA ASN A 111 14.27 1.55 5.93
C ASN A 111 13.17 0.97 5.02
N ALA A 112 12.46 1.82 4.28
CA ALA A 112 11.38 1.39 3.42
C ALA A 112 11.93 0.80 2.11
N VAL A 113 11.40 -0.34 1.69
CA VAL A 113 11.70 -0.95 0.38
C VAL A 113 11.17 -0.09 -0.75
N VAL A 114 9.95 0.43 -0.59
CA VAL A 114 9.28 1.34 -1.53
C VAL A 114 8.47 2.37 -0.74
N ALA A 115 8.33 3.57 -1.27
CA ALA A 115 7.55 4.62 -0.64
C ALA A 115 6.86 5.51 -1.66
N ILE A 116 5.69 6.04 -1.28
CA ILE A 116 4.90 6.99 -2.05
C ILE A 116 4.44 8.14 -1.16
N GLY A 117 4.08 9.28 -1.76
CA GLY A 117 3.49 10.41 -1.05
C GLY A 117 2.14 10.07 -0.44
N GLY A 118 1.93 10.50 0.80
CA GLY A 118 0.64 10.39 1.47
C GLY A 118 -0.25 11.62 1.27
N ASP A 119 -0.97 11.98 2.33
CA ASP A 119 -1.86 13.15 2.34
C ASP A 119 -1.14 14.46 2.73
N TYR A 120 -1.90 15.54 2.75
CA TYR A 120 -1.41 16.88 3.13
C TYR A 120 -1.33 17.10 4.65
N PHE A 121 -0.87 16.12 5.40
CA PHE A 121 -0.80 16.16 6.86
C PHE A 121 -0.17 17.44 7.43
N GLY A 122 0.95 17.85 6.88
CA GLY A 122 1.69 19.04 7.34
C GLY A 122 1.10 20.37 6.89
N LYS A 123 0.29 20.40 5.85
CA LYS A 123 -0.21 21.60 5.18
C LYS A 123 -1.63 21.99 5.65
N ASP A 124 -2.47 21.00 5.95
CA ASP A 124 -3.85 21.21 6.35
C ASP A 124 -4.03 21.19 7.86
N ASP A 125 -4.98 21.98 8.37
CA ASP A 125 -5.38 22.02 9.79
C ASP A 125 -6.58 21.12 10.11
N TYR A 126 -7.10 20.41 9.11
CA TYR A 126 -8.25 19.51 9.21
C TYR A 126 -7.88 18.15 8.61
N GLY A 127 -8.72 17.19 8.83
CA GLY A 127 -8.55 15.81 8.47
C GLY A 127 -8.54 14.92 9.71
N TYR A 128 -9.12 13.74 9.62
CA TYR A 128 -8.92 12.71 10.63
C TYR A 128 -7.62 11.99 10.28
N VAL A 129 -6.62 12.07 11.13
CA VAL A 129 -5.26 11.64 10.82
C VAL A 129 -4.74 10.70 11.90
N VAL A 130 -4.51 9.45 11.52
CA VAL A 130 -3.87 8.43 12.35
C VAL A 130 -2.65 7.90 11.57
N ARG A 131 -1.54 7.73 12.25
CA ARG A 131 -0.32 7.13 11.70
C ARG A 131 0.24 6.13 12.69
N MET A 132 0.30 4.88 12.29
CA MET A 132 0.84 3.79 13.11
C MET A 132 0.23 3.77 14.51
N ASN A 133 -1.11 3.85 14.63
CA ASN A 133 -1.91 3.95 15.84
C ASN A 133 -1.79 5.28 16.63
N GLU A 134 -0.91 6.20 16.22
CA GLU A 134 -0.84 7.52 16.85
C GLU A 134 -1.85 8.48 16.21
N VAL A 135 -2.74 9.03 17.02
CA VAL A 135 -3.77 9.96 16.56
C VAL A 135 -3.25 11.39 16.59
N PHE A 136 -3.04 11.96 15.41
CA PHE A 136 -2.57 13.35 15.25
C PHE A 136 -3.70 14.35 15.18
N ARG A 137 -4.85 13.95 14.65
CA ARG A 137 -5.98 14.87 14.44
C ARG A 137 -7.30 14.11 14.37
N LYS A 138 -8.34 14.64 15.01
CA LYS A 138 -9.71 14.10 15.01
C LYS A 138 -10.73 15.11 14.45
N LYS A 139 -10.38 15.77 13.34
CA LYS A 139 -11.21 16.82 12.74
C LYS A 139 -11.46 16.50 11.28
N PRO A 140 -12.39 15.57 10.94
CA PRO A 140 -12.63 15.17 9.57
C PRO A 140 -13.03 16.38 8.71
N SER A 141 -12.60 16.35 7.46
CA SER A 141 -13.09 17.28 6.44
C SER A 141 -14.48 16.82 6.00
N LYS A 142 -15.41 17.73 5.87
CA LYS A 142 -16.77 17.40 5.42
C LYS A 142 -16.90 17.12 3.91
N GLN A 143 -15.83 17.24 3.16
CA GLN A 143 -15.86 17.24 1.69
C GLN A 143 -14.78 16.37 1.05
N ARG A 144 -13.80 15.90 1.83
CA ARG A 144 -12.75 14.99 1.33
C ARG A 144 -13.11 13.56 1.61
N ASP A 145 -12.72 12.72 0.69
CA ASP A 145 -12.73 11.29 0.94
C ASP A 145 -11.67 10.92 1.98
N MET A 146 -11.83 9.77 2.57
CA MET A 146 -10.90 9.22 3.54
C MET A 146 -10.54 7.81 3.16
N LEU A 147 -9.29 7.44 3.37
CA LEU A 147 -8.80 6.08 3.35
C LEU A 147 -8.44 5.66 4.77
N LEU A 148 -9.10 4.64 5.29
CA LEU A 148 -8.74 3.95 6.51
C LEU A 148 -8.09 2.62 6.12
N VAL A 149 -6.93 2.33 6.68
CA VAL A 149 -6.29 1.02 6.53
C VAL A 149 -6.43 0.32 7.88
N ASP A 150 -7.08 -0.82 7.88
CA ASP A 150 -7.34 -1.55 9.10
C ASP A 150 -6.16 -2.44 9.55
N SER A 151 -6.34 -3.12 10.67
CA SER A 151 -5.33 -4.01 11.25
C SER A 151 -5.00 -5.25 10.41
N ASN A 152 -5.84 -5.59 9.43
CA ASN A 152 -5.60 -6.66 8.47
C ASN A 152 -4.90 -6.15 7.19
N GLY A 153 -4.72 -4.83 7.05
CA GLY A 153 -4.19 -4.19 5.86
C GLY A 153 -5.25 -3.86 4.82
N ASP A 154 -6.53 -4.05 5.13
CA ASP A 154 -7.62 -3.80 4.20
C ASP A 154 -8.01 -2.32 4.15
N PHE A 155 -8.38 -1.87 2.95
CA PHE A 155 -8.75 -0.49 2.66
C PHE A 155 -10.25 -0.28 2.84
N HIS A 156 -10.60 0.71 3.64
CA HIS A 156 -11.96 1.21 3.81
C HIS A 156 -12.01 2.66 3.32
N ILE A 157 -12.82 2.92 2.30
CA ILE A 157 -12.92 4.24 1.67
C ILE A 157 -14.23 4.88 2.11
N ILE A 158 -14.14 6.04 2.77
CA ILE A 158 -15.30 6.85 3.15
C ILE A 158 -15.39 8.04 2.22
N LEU A 159 -16.49 8.12 1.48
CA LEU A 159 -16.71 9.19 0.53
C LEU A 159 -17.13 10.48 1.26
N GLN A 160 -16.50 11.60 0.89
CA GLN A 160 -16.78 12.94 1.38
C GLN A 160 -16.82 13.05 2.93
N SER A 161 -16.04 12.21 3.61
CA SER A 161 -15.96 12.13 5.07
C SER A 161 -17.33 11.94 5.73
N ASP A 162 -18.13 11.00 5.25
CA ASP A 162 -19.41 10.61 5.86
C ASP A 162 -19.20 10.30 7.34
N ALA A 163 -19.85 11.10 8.20
CA ALA A 163 -19.61 11.05 9.62
C ALA A 163 -20.23 9.82 10.29
N ASP A 164 -21.33 9.31 9.74
CA ASP A 164 -22.04 8.15 10.28
C ASP A 164 -21.28 6.88 9.92
N GLU A 165 -20.79 6.78 8.69
CA GLU A 165 -19.94 5.67 8.24
C GLU A 165 -18.61 5.65 9.01
N LEU A 166 -17.94 6.79 9.13
CA LEU A 166 -16.72 6.92 9.95
C LEU A 166 -16.95 6.48 11.39
N LYS A 167 -18.05 6.91 11.99
CA LYS A 167 -18.39 6.53 13.36
C LYS A 167 -18.65 5.03 13.47
N ALA A 168 -19.35 4.44 12.51
CA ALA A 168 -19.63 3.00 12.49
C ALA A 168 -18.35 2.19 12.43
N LEU A 169 -17.43 2.53 11.52
CA LEU A 169 -16.12 1.86 11.41
C LEU A 169 -15.28 2.01 12.68
N LEU A 170 -15.15 3.23 13.21
CA LEU A 170 -14.35 3.50 14.43
C LEU A 170 -14.95 2.92 15.70
N SER A 171 -16.21 2.48 15.66
CA SER A 171 -16.88 1.81 16.79
C SER A 171 -16.82 0.29 16.68
N SER A 172 -16.10 -0.26 15.73
CA SER A 172 -15.90 -1.70 15.58
C SER A 172 -15.14 -2.26 16.78
N ASP A 173 -15.62 -3.37 17.32
CA ASP A 173 -14.95 -4.10 18.39
C ASP A 173 -13.87 -5.07 17.84
N THR A 174 -13.83 -5.27 16.53
CA THR A 174 -12.98 -6.27 15.86
C THR A 174 -11.90 -5.66 14.98
N LEU A 175 -12.06 -4.40 14.55
CA LEU A 175 -11.10 -3.72 13.67
C LEU A 175 -10.49 -2.52 14.39
N THR A 176 -9.20 -2.33 14.18
CA THR A 176 -8.50 -1.10 14.50
C THR A 176 -7.94 -0.50 13.22
N PHE A 177 -7.74 0.82 13.20
CA PHE A 177 -7.28 1.55 12.02
C PHE A 177 -5.94 2.24 12.32
N PRO A 178 -4.83 1.52 12.19
CA PRO A 178 -3.50 2.06 12.45
C PRO A 178 -3.14 3.23 11.55
N ASN A 179 -3.73 3.32 10.37
CA ASN A 179 -3.48 4.41 9.45
C ASN A 179 -4.80 4.97 8.88
N VAL A 180 -4.97 6.29 8.97
CA VAL A 180 -6.13 7.00 8.39
C VAL A 180 -5.62 8.24 7.66
N PHE A 181 -5.97 8.32 6.38
CA PHE A 181 -5.61 9.41 5.48
C PHE A 181 -6.85 10.20 5.09
N ASN A 182 -6.68 11.50 4.91
CA ASN A 182 -7.77 12.39 4.50
C ASN A 182 -7.39 13.15 3.23
N PHE A 183 -7.56 12.51 2.11
CA PHE A 183 -7.31 13.05 0.78
C PHE A 183 -8.27 12.38 -0.23
N GLY A 184 -8.13 12.65 -1.49
CA GLY A 184 -8.93 12.07 -2.55
C GLY A 184 -8.73 12.89 -3.83
N PRO A 185 -9.57 12.66 -4.83
CA PRO A 185 -10.81 11.87 -4.81
C PRO A 185 -10.57 10.36 -4.77
N ALA A 186 -11.54 9.61 -4.25
CA ALA A 186 -11.62 8.18 -4.51
C ALA A 186 -11.81 7.95 -6.02
N LEU A 187 -11.00 7.07 -6.59
CA LEU A 187 -11.02 6.77 -8.03
C LEU A 187 -11.81 5.50 -8.35
N VAL A 188 -11.68 4.50 -7.49
CA VAL A 188 -12.35 3.20 -7.63
C VAL A 188 -12.79 2.75 -6.24
N VAL A 189 -14.03 2.30 -6.11
CA VAL A 189 -14.59 1.68 -4.90
C VAL A 189 -15.31 0.41 -5.33
N ASP A 190 -15.00 -0.72 -4.69
CA ASP A 190 -15.59 -2.03 -4.99
C ASP A 190 -15.53 -2.40 -6.49
N GLY A 191 -14.40 -2.09 -7.12
CA GLY A 191 -14.17 -2.35 -8.55
C GLY A 191 -14.90 -1.40 -9.50
N ASN A 192 -15.64 -0.41 -8.99
CA ASN A 192 -16.37 0.56 -9.81
C ASN A 192 -15.64 1.91 -9.83
N VAL A 193 -15.49 2.48 -11.03
CA VAL A 193 -14.93 3.83 -11.20
C VAL A 193 -15.87 4.86 -10.61
N CYS A 194 -15.34 5.73 -9.75
CA CYS A 194 -16.11 6.77 -9.08
C CYS A 194 -16.29 8.00 -9.97
N GLU A 195 -17.44 8.66 -9.85
CA GLU A 195 -17.60 10.01 -10.37
C GLU A 195 -16.85 10.99 -9.47
N ILE A 196 -16.05 11.89 -10.09
CA ILE A 196 -15.29 12.89 -9.34
C ILE A 196 -16.21 14.02 -8.87
N PRO A 197 -16.38 14.24 -7.56
CA PRO A 197 -17.22 15.31 -7.03
C PRO A 197 -16.75 16.70 -7.45
N ASP A 198 -17.68 17.64 -7.61
CA ASP A 198 -17.39 19.03 -8.00
C ASP A 198 -16.47 19.76 -7.01
N TYR A 199 -16.49 19.37 -5.75
CA TYR A 199 -15.54 19.87 -4.77
C TYR A 199 -14.09 19.69 -5.20
N TYR A 200 -13.72 18.50 -5.70
CA TYR A 200 -12.36 18.24 -6.18
C TYR A 200 -12.06 18.97 -7.48
N LYS A 201 -13.04 19.07 -8.40
CA LYS A 201 -12.91 19.80 -9.65
C LYS A 201 -12.63 21.28 -9.42
N ASN A 202 -13.40 21.91 -8.52
CA ASN A 202 -13.39 23.36 -8.31
C ASN A 202 -12.29 23.82 -7.37
N LYS A 203 -11.99 23.06 -6.32
CA LYS A 203 -11.03 23.49 -5.28
C LYS A 203 -9.60 23.02 -5.57
N TYR A 204 -9.43 21.84 -6.13
CA TYR A 204 -8.11 21.25 -6.32
C TYR A 204 -7.71 21.13 -7.77
N ASN A 205 -8.61 21.47 -8.71
CA ASN A 205 -8.38 21.37 -10.15
C ASN A 205 -7.76 20.03 -10.53
N VAL A 206 -8.40 18.93 -10.09
CA VAL A 206 -7.85 17.58 -10.23
C VAL A 206 -7.63 17.12 -11.68
N PHE A 207 -8.20 17.85 -12.65
CA PHE A 207 -7.99 17.62 -14.07
C PHE A 207 -6.86 18.47 -14.69
N ALA A 208 -6.16 19.29 -13.88
CA ALA A 208 -4.98 20.00 -14.38
C ALA A 208 -3.81 19.03 -14.59
N ASP A 209 -2.94 19.40 -15.51
CA ASP A 209 -1.69 18.67 -15.81
C ASP A 209 -0.68 18.92 -14.70
N GLU A 210 -0.81 18.15 -13.63
CA GLU A 210 -0.02 18.23 -12.41
C GLU A 210 0.44 16.83 -12.00
N PRO A 211 1.63 16.70 -11.40
CA PRO A 211 2.04 15.42 -10.83
C PRO A 211 1.03 14.91 -9.79
N ARG A 212 0.74 13.64 -9.85
CA ARG A 212 -0.22 12.99 -8.93
C ARG A 212 0.35 11.69 -8.40
N CYS A 213 -0.15 11.27 -7.24
CA CYS A 213 0.06 9.92 -6.76
C CYS A 213 -1.27 9.32 -6.29
N ALA A 214 -1.37 8.01 -6.43
CA ALA A 214 -2.52 7.25 -5.99
C ALA A 214 -2.05 5.93 -5.36
N ILE A 215 -2.87 5.39 -4.48
CA ILE A 215 -2.70 4.06 -3.90
C ILE A 215 -4.00 3.29 -4.04
N GLY A 216 -3.91 2.00 -4.34
CA GLY A 216 -5.04 1.09 -4.41
C GLY A 216 -4.72 -0.26 -3.81
N GLN A 217 -5.72 -0.96 -3.30
CA GLN A 217 -5.65 -2.36 -2.93
C GLN A 217 -6.24 -3.19 -4.07
N ILE A 218 -5.55 -4.24 -4.49
CA ILE A 218 -5.95 -5.12 -5.61
C ILE A 218 -6.16 -6.57 -5.17
N GLY A 219 -5.85 -6.87 -3.93
CA GLY A 219 -6.00 -8.19 -3.31
C GLY A 219 -5.60 -8.15 -1.85
N GLU A 220 -5.71 -9.28 -1.18
CA GLU A 220 -5.27 -9.43 0.20
C GLU A 220 -3.77 -9.10 0.34
N LEU A 221 -3.44 -8.08 1.14
CA LEU A 221 -2.09 -7.57 1.35
C LEU A 221 -1.34 -7.23 0.04
N GLU A 222 -2.08 -6.84 -0.98
CA GLU A 222 -1.54 -6.54 -2.29
C GLU A 222 -2.02 -5.18 -2.79
N TYR A 223 -1.07 -4.31 -3.13
CA TYR A 223 -1.31 -2.89 -3.39
C TYR A 223 -0.67 -2.42 -4.70
N LEU A 224 -1.27 -1.38 -5.28
CA LEU A 224 -0.67 -0.58 -6.35
C LEU A 224 -0.31 0.80 -5.81
N LEU A 225 0.90 1.23 -6.08
CA LEU A 225 1.37 2.59 -5.86
C LEU A 225 1.60 3.22 -7.24
N VAL A 226 0.95 4.34 -7.52
CA VAL A 226 1.00 4.98 -8.83
C VAL A 226 1.46 6.42 -8.70
N VAL A 227 2.45 6.80 -9.48
CA VAL A 227 2.89 8.20 -9.61
C VAL A 227 2.85 8.58 -11.09
N VAL A 228 2.16 9.68 -11.38
CA VAL A 228 2.08 10.25 -12.73
C VAL A 228 2.82 11.58 -12.76
N ASP A 229 3.53 11.86 -13.84
CA ASP A 229 4.37 13.05 -13.99
C ASP A 229 3.59 14.35 -14.29
N GLY A 230 2.33 14.26 -14.72
CA GLY A 230 1.47 15.41 -14.98
C GLY A 230 1.86 16.24 -16.19
N ARG A 231 2.43 15.63 -17.20
CA ARG A 231 2.81 16.28 -18.46
C ARG A 231 2.10 15.68 -19.63
#